data_b3a4edcdbbd30d1ca2eddbb49686f8a5
#
_entry.id   b3a4edcdbbd30d1ca2eddbb49686f8a5
#
_cell.length_a   1.000
_cell.length_b   1.000
_cell.length_c   1.000
_cell.angle_alpha   90.00
_cell.angle_beta   90.00
_cell.angle_gamma   90.00
#
_symmetry.space_group_name_H-M   'P 1'
#
loop_
_entity.id
_entity.type
_entity.pdbx_description
1 polymer ?
#
loop_
_entity_poly.entity_id
_entity_poly.type
_entity_poly.pdbx_seq_one_letter_code
_entity_poly.pdbx_strand_id
1 'polypeptide(L)'
;MNHGQLQIPEGIDLVIHSGDATNWADPYRNESEMRAFIDWFATIPIPKKIFVPGNHDTSIDKGLVPRDLIEHRGITLLIDQEIVIDGLKFWGTPWTPRYGNWSWMVDRGTINRKWDGIPDDTDVLICHGPPYGILDATYAQNNKVELVGCSALAKRVTKVEPQLMLFGHVHSTKDIRNAGIRTVSDYRTRFSNASCCDDGKMGVVTSNGNVIEIS
;
A
#
# COMPACT_ATOMS: atom_id res chain seq x y z
N MET A 1 -11.34 -10.29 9.32
CA MET A 1 -10.45 -9.90 8.21
C MET A 1 -11.04 -10.37 6.88
N ASN A 2 -10.79 -9.60 5.80
CA ASN A 2 -11.49 -9.82 4.53
C ASN A 2 -10.63 -10.49 3.46
N HIS A 3 -9.33 -10.67 3.73
CA HIS A 3 -8.39 -11.21 2.74
C HIS A 3 -8.82 -12.57 2.16
N GLY A 4 -9.41 -13.46 2.96
CA GLY A 4 -9.95 -14.74 2.47
C GLY A 4 -11.13 -14.64 1.49
N GLN A 5 -11.69 -13.43 1.26
CA GLN A 5 -12.74 -13.18 0.28
C GLN A 5 -12.18 -12.70 -1.06
N LEU A 6 -10.89 -12.33 -1.12
CA LEU A 6 -10.26 -11.86 -2.34
C LEU A 6 -10.08 -13.01 -3.35
N GLN A 7 -10.46 -12.73 -4.59
CA GLN A 7 -10.28 -13.65 -5.71
C GLN A 7 -9.05 -13.21 -6.51
N ILE A 8 -8.01 -14.03 -6.46
CA ILE A 8 -6.78 -13.78 -7.22
C ILE A 8 -6.92 -14.41 -8.60
N PRO A 9 -6.80 -13.65 -9.70
CA PRO A 9 -6.94 -14.21 -11.05
C PRO A 9 -5.77 -15.15 -11.39
N GLU A 10 -5.99 -16.03 -12.36
CA GLU A 10 -4.95 -16.89 -12.91
C GLU A 10 -4.00 -16.10 -13.83
N GLY A 11 -2.80 -16.66 -14.09
CA GLY A 11 -1.82 -16.06 -14.99
C GLY A 11 -1.10 -14.83 -14.42
N ILE A 12 -1.04 -14.69 -13.10
CA ILE A 12 -0.32 -13.63 -12.40
C ILE A 12 1.07 -14.12 -11.99
N ASP A 13 2.12 -13.36 -12.34
CA ASP A 13 3.52 -13.67 -12.02
C ASP A 13 3.95 -13.18 -10.64
N LEU A 14 3.36 -12.09 -10.18
CA LEU A 14 3.69 -11.41 -8.93
C LEU A 14 2.43 -10.86 -8.27
N VAL A 15 2.25 -11.10 -6.97
CA VAL A 15 1.21 -10.48 -6.16
C VAL A 15 1.82 -9.50 -5.16
N ILE A 16 1.23 -8.31 -5.07
CA ILE A 16 1.71 -7.23 -4.19
C ILE A 16 0.57 -6.79 -3.28
N HIS A 17 0.84 -6.73 -1.97
CA HIS A 17 -0.05 -6.14 -0.98
C HIS A 17 0.57 -4.86 -0.43
N SER A 18 -0.12 -3.73 -0.57
CA SER A 18 0.36 -2.39 -0.24
C SER A 18 -0.11 -1.88 1.13
N GLY A 19 -0.35 -2.80 2.07
CA GLY A 19 -0.60 -2.46 3.48
C GLY A 19 -2.04 -2.57 3.93
N ASP A 20 -2.22 -2.37 5.25
CA ASP A 20 -3.50 -2.53 5.96
C ASP A 20 -4.05 -3.95 5.85
N ALA A 21 -3.18 -4.93 6.07
CA ALA A 21 -3.55 -6.34 6.17
C ALA A 21 -4.36 -6.67 7.43
N THR A 22 -4.36 -5.78 8.41
CA THR A 22 -4.97 -5.93 9.73
C THR A 22 -5.88 -4.77 10.08
N ASN A 23 -6.72 -4.91 11.12
CA ASN A 23 -7.69 -3.88 11.55
C ASN A 23 -7.45 -3.32 12.96
N TRP A 24 -6.97 -4.16 13.89
CA TRP A 24 -6.85 -3.74 15.29
C TRP A 24 -5.68 -2.79 15.52
N ALA A 25 -5.95 -1.69 16.23
CA ALA A 25 -4.91 -0.78 16.69
C ALA A 25 -4.07 -1.36 17.85
N ASP A 26 -4.67 -2.24 18.68
CA ASP A 26 -3.97 -2.94 19.75
C ASP A 26 -2.95 -3.93 19.16
N PRO A 27 -1.64 -3.81 19.46
CA PRO A 27 -0.61 -4.59 18.78
C PRO A 27 -0.72 -6.11 19.03
N TYR A 28 -1.20 -6.54 20.19
CA TYR A 28 -1.33 -7.96 20.52
C TYR A 28 -2.49 -8.63 19.79
N ARG A 29 -3.61 -7.94 19.65
CA ARG A 29 -4.72 -8.41 18.80
C ARG A 29 -4.34 -8.37 17.34
N ASN A 30 -3.62 -7.33 16.93
CA ASN A 30 -3.10 -7.15 15.58
C ASN A 30 -2.13 -8.28 15.19
N GLU A 31 -1.30 -8.78 16.13
CA GLU A 31 -0.40 -9.91 15.89
C GLU A 31 -1.15 -11.15 15.40
N SER A 32 -2.26 -11.50 16.03
CA SER A 32 -3.08 -12.66 15.61
C SER A 32 -3.65 -12.48 14.21
N GLU A 33 -4.12 -11.26 13.87
CA GLU A 33 -4.60 -10.95 12.53
C GLU A 33 -3.48 -11.00 11.49
N MET A 34 -2.31 -10.46 11.82
CA MET A 34 -1.16 -10.46 10.92
C MET A 34 -0.67 -11.89 10.63
N ARG A 35 -0.61 -12.76 11.64
CA ARG A 35 -0.26 -14.17 11.45
C ARG A 35 -1.25 -14.88 10.52
N ALA A 36 -2.56 -14.63 10.69
CA ALA A 36 -3.59 -15.20 9.84
C ALA A 36 -3.49 -14.65 8.38
N PHE A 37 -3.15 -13.37 8.22
CA PHE A 37 -2.88 -12.78 6.90
C PHE A 37 -1.67 -13.44 6.23
N ILE A 38 -0.56 -13.58 6.94
CA ILE A 38 0.68 -14.19 6.43
C ILE A 38 0.40 -15.63 5.99
N ASP A 39 -0.32 -16.41 6.81
CA ASP A 39 -0.69 -17.78 6.48
C ASP A 39 -1.53 -17.85 5.21
N TRP A 40 -2.57 -17.00 5.09
CA TRP A 40 -3.38 -16.90 3.89
C TRP A 40 -2.57 -16.43 2.67
N PHE A 41 -1.77 -15.36 2.80
CA PHE A 41 -1.01 -14.80 1.69
C PHE A 41 0.04 -15.79 1.15
N ALA A 42 0.60 -16.62 2.04
CA ALA A 42 1.49 -17.71 1.67
C ALA A 42 0.79 -18.79 0.83
N THR A 43 -0.51 -19.06 1.04
CA THR A 43 -1.25 -20.09 0.27
C THR A 43 -1.58 -19.67 -1.17
N ILE A 44 -1.47 -18.39 -1.52
CA ILE A 44 -1.71 -17.93 -2.90
C ILE A 44 -0.71 -18.63 -3.82
N PRO A 45 -1.16 -19.33 -4.90
CA PRO A 45 -0.31 -20.16 -5.75
C PRO A 45 0.50 -19.31 -6.77
N ILE A 46 1.06 -18.19 -6.30
CA ILE A 46 1.92 -17.27 -7.06
C ILE A 46 3.28 -17.26 -6.35
N PRO A 47 4.38 -17.57 -7.05
CA PRO A 47 5.68 -17.75 -6.41
C PRO A 47 6.28 -16.45 -5.88
N LYS A 48 6.01 -15.32 -6.53
CA LYS A 48 6.55 -14.01 -6.15
C LYS A 48 5.50 -13.23 -5.37
N LYS A 49 5.81 -12.87 -4.12
CA LYS A 49 4.91 -12.14 -3.22
C LYS A 49 5.66 -10.99 -2.57
N ILE A 50 5.12 -9.77 -2.68
CA ILE A 50 5.64 -8.60 -1.96
C ILE A 50 4.59 -8.10 -0.99
N PHE A 51 5.03 -7.76 0.21
CA PHE A 51 4.22 -7.10 1.22
C PHE A 51 4.90 -5.81 1.69
N VAL A 52 4.18 -4.71 1.62
CA VAL A 52 4.54 -3.42 2.23
C VAL A 52 3.51 -3.14 3.31
N PRO A 53 3.88 -2.93 4.59
CA PRO A 53 2.92 -2.67 5.66
C PRO A 53 2.16 -1.35 5.49
N GLY A 54 0.97 -1.26 6.09
CA GLY A 54 0.20 -0.05 6.22
C GLY A 54 0.08 0.44 7.67
N ASN A 55 -0.67 1.51 7.87
CA ASN A 55 -0.76 2.12 9.21
C ASN A 55 -1.51 1.26 10.22
N HIS A 56 -2.35 0.33 9.77
CA HIS A 56 -3.00 -0.64 10.65
C HIS A 56 -2.08 -1.81 11.04
N ASP A 57 -0.96 -2.06 10.35
CA ASP A 57 -0.08 -3.22 10.57
C ASP A 57 0.87 -3.00 11.78
N THR A 58 0.27 -2.73 12.94
CA THR A 58 0.96 -2.28 14.16
C THR A 58 1.86 -3.34 14.77
N SER A 59 1.55 -4.62 14.62
CA SER A 59 2.35 -5.71 15.16
C SER A 59 3.72 -5.85 14.50
N ILE A 60 3.84 -5.46 13.22
CA ILE A 60 5.14 -5.41 12.52
C ILE A 60 5.96 -4.21 13.03
N ASP A 61 5.35 -3.02 13.11
CA ASP A 61 5.99 -1.80 13.62
C ASP A 61 6.53 -1.98 15.05
N LYS A 62 5.80 -2.72 15.89
CA LYS A 62 6.17 -3.02 17.28
C LYS A 62 7.08 -4.24 17.44
N GLY A 63 7.45 -4.92 16.35
CA GLY A 63 8.34 -6.08 16.37
C GLY A 63 7.72 -7.35 16.95
N LEU A 64 6.39 -7.40 17.12
CA LEU A 64 5.68 -8.61 17.59
C LEU A 64 5.62 -9.69 16.49
N VAL A 65 5.58 -9.26 15.25
CA VAL A 65 5.73 -10.13 14.08
C VAL A 65 7.07 -9.81 13.41
N PRO A 66 8.11 -10.60 13.63
CA PRO A 66 9.42 -10.36 13.08
C PRO A 66 9.47 -10.64 11.57
N ARG A 67 10.37 -9.96 10.88
CA ARG A 67 10.62 -10.10 9.43
C ARG A 67 10.79 -11.56 9.01
N ASP A 68 11.61 -12.30 9.73
CA ASP A 68 11.95 -13.70 9.41
C ASP A 68 10.71 -14.60 9.34
N LEU A 69 9.70 -14.34 10.20
CA LEU A 69 8.45 -15.10 10.18
C LEU A 69 7.71 -14.90 8.84
N ILE A 70 7.76 -13.71 8.28
CA ILE A 70 7.13 -13.35 7.00
C ILE A 70 7.94 -13.95 5.84
N GLU A 71 9.24 -13.75 5.84
CA GLU A 71 10.14 -14.17 4.75
C GLU A 71 10.28 -15.69 4.65
N HIS A 72 10.28 -16.43 5.77
CA HIS A 72 10.23 -17.90 5.75
C HIS A 72 8.94 -18.48 5.14
N ARG A 73 7.91 -17.69 4.95
CA ARG A 73 6.67 -18.05 4.23
C ARG A 73 6.71 -17.71 2.75
N GLY A 74 7.87 -17.30 2.21
CA GLY A 74 8.04 -16.93 0.81
C GLY A 74 7.44 -15.56 0.44
N ILE A 75 7.30 -14.67 1.42
CA ILE A 75 6.78 -13.30 1.24
C ILE A 75 7.93 -12.32 1.42
N THR A 76 8.23 -11.52 0.42
CA THR A 76 9.21 -10.44 0.51
C THR A 76 8.61 -9.24 1.23
N LEU A 77 9.12 -8.91 2.42
CA LEU A 77 8.71 -7.74 3.19
C LEU A 77 9.57 -6.53 2.82
N LEU A 78 8.97 -5.46 2.32
CA LEU A 78 9.69 -4.22 2.00
C LEU A 78 9.30 -3.09 2.98
N ILE A 79 10.30 -2.56 3.68
CA ILE A 79 10.21 -1.41 4.58
C ILE A 79 11.43 -0.53 4.32
N ASP A 80 11.27 0.52 3.51
CA ASP A 80 12.35 1.38 3.00
C ASP A 80 13.47 0.54 2.34
N GLN A 81 13.08 -0.39 1.47
CA GLN A 81 13.98 -1.35 0.83
C GLN A 81 13.61 -1.58 -0.63
N GLU A 82 14.61 -2.00 -1.40
CA GLU A 82 14.46 -2.41 -2.79
C GLU A 82 14.59 -3.92 -2.98
N ILE A 83 14.03 -4.41 -4.08
CA ILE A 83 14.29 -5.73 -4.64
C ILE A 83 14.25 -5.62 -6.17
N VAL A 84 15.05 -6.43 -6.84
CA VAL A 84 15.00 -6.55 -8.31
C VAL A 84 14.30 -7.87 -8.67
N ILE A 85 13.25 -7.79 -9.47
CA ILE A 85 12.49 -8.95 -9.95
C ILE A 85 12.36 -8.80 -11.48
N ASP A 86 12.82 -9.80 -12.22
CA ASP A 86 12.77 -9.84 -13.70
C ASP A 86 13.37 -8.58 -14.37
N GLY A 87 14.41 -8.01 -13.76
CA GLY A 87 15.09 -6.82 -14.27
C GLY A 87 14.46 -5.48 -13.85
N LEU A 88 13.29 -5.48 -13.21
CA LEU A 88 12.63 -4.28 -12.68
C LEU A 88 12.99 -4.06 -11.22
N LYS A 89 13.30 -2.82 -10.86
CA LYS A 89 13.60 -2.40 -9.49
C LYS A 89 12.32 -1.96 -8.78
N PHE A 90 11.96 -2.67 -7.73
CA PHE A 90 10.86 -2.36 -6.83
C PHE A 90 11.39 -1.68 -5.58
N TRP A 91 10.76 -0.60 -5.15
CA TRP A 91 10.98 0.01 -3.83
C TRP A 91 9.70 -0.03 -3.02
N GLY A 92 9.77 -0.52 -1.77
CA GLY A 92 8.63 -0.60 -0.86
C GLY A 92 8.81 0.26 0.39
N THR A 93 7.78 1.06 0.75
CA THR A 93 7.82 1.98 1.89
C THR A 93 6.42 2.15 2.53
N PRO A 94 6.29 2.00 3.86
CA PRO A 94 4.99 1.99 4.54
C PRO A 94 4.48 3.37 4.96
N TRP A 95 5.31 4.41 4.90
CA TRP A 95 5.04 5.69 5.55
C TRP A 95 3.84 6.45 4.97
N THR A 96 3.06 7.06 5.86
CA THR A 96 1.96 7.96 5.53
C THR A 96 2.05 9.26 6.33
N PRO A 97 1.49 10.37 5.81
CA PRO A 97 1.34 11.59 6.58
C PRO A 97 0.48 11.36 7.83
N ARG A 98 0.90 11.93 8.96
CA ARG A 98 0.19 11.79 10.22
C ARG A 98 -1.20 12.45 10.17
N TYR A 99 -2.22 11.69 10.55
CA TYR A 99 -3.58 12.15 10.78
C TYR A 99 -4.19 11.59 12.09
N GLY A 100 -3.46 10.71 12.77
CA GLY A 100 -3.86 10.07 14.02
C GLY A 100 -2.66 9.46 14.73
N ASN A 101 -2.91 8.46 15.56
CA ASN A 101 -1.88 7.74 16.33
C ASN A 101 -1.80 6.28 15.88
N TRP A 102 -1.51 6.07 14.60
CA TRP A 102 -1.30 4.77 13.97
C TRP A 102 0.19 4.52 13.71
N SER A 103 0.53 3.30 13.34
CA SER A 103 1.87 2.93 12.91
C SER A 103 2.27 3.61 11.59
N TRP A 104 3.55 3.66 11.28
CA TRP A 104 4.12 4.15 10.01
C TRP A 104 3.71 5.58 9.64
N MET A 105 3.38 6.42 10.63
CA MET A 105 3.00 7.80 10.40
C MET A 105 4.11 8.78 10.76
N VAL A 106 4.33 9.75 9.87
CA VAL A 106 5.30 10.84 10.04
C VAL A 106 4.63 12.18 9.76
N ASP A 107 5.02 13.20 10.52
CA ASP A 107 4.48 14.54 10.37
C ASP A 107 4.77 15.09 8.97
N ARG A 108 3.78 15.75 8.36
CA ARG A 108 3.85 16.28 7.00
C ARG A 108 5.07 17.19 6.76
N GLY A 109 5.52 17.92 7.80
CA GLY A 109 6.69 18.80 7.73
C GLY A 109 8.04 18.08 7.64
N THR A 110 8.11 16.79 7.96
CA THR A 110 9.36 16.01 8.01
C THR A 110 9.34 14.74 7.16
N ILE A 111 8.19 14.37 6.62
CA ILE A 111 7.99 13.11 5.87
C ILE A 111 8.83 13.05 4.57
N ASN A 112 9.24 14.20 4.03
CA ASN A 112 10.12 14.26 2.86
C ASN A 112 11.40 13.44 3.06
N ARG A 113 11.94 13.35 4.30
CA ARG A 113 13.12 12.55 4.63
C ARG A 113 12.93 11.05 4.34
N LYS A 114 11.68 10.57 4.37
CA LYS A 114 11.35 9.19 3.98
C LYS A 114 11.39 9.01 2.47
N TRP A 115 10.91 10.01 1.76
CA TRP A 115 10.88 9.99 0.30
C TRP A 115 12.25 10.22 -0.33
N ASP A 116 13.16 10.94 0.35
CA ASP A 116 14.52 11.14 -0.09
C ASP A 116 15.31 9.81 -0.19
N GLY A 117 14.90 8.78 0.56
CA GLY A 117 15.47 7.43 0.50
C GLY A 117 15.08 6.60 -0.73
N ILE A 118 14.04 6.98 -1.49
CA ILE A 118 13.62 6.26 -2.69
C ILE A 118 14.70 6.42 -3.76
N PRO A 119 15.28 5.36 -4.34
CA PRO A 119 16.26 5.47 -5.42
C PRO A 119 15.69 6.17 -6.67
N ASP A 120 16.54 6.95 -7.37
CA ASP A 120 16.09 7.68 -8.57
C ASP A 120 15.85 6.73 -9.77
N ASP A 121 16.36 5.50 -9.73
CA ASP A 121 16.21 4.43 -10.73
C ASP A 121 15.14 3.38 -10.36
N THR A 122 14.18 3.75 -9.53
CA THR A 122 13.06 2.87 -9.16
C THR A 122 12.07 2.73 -10.31
N ASP A 123 11.81 1.50 -10.78
CA ASP A 123 10.81 1.22 -11.83
C ASP A 123 9.40 1.10 -11.25
N VAL A 124 9.27 0.44 -10.11
CA VAL A 124 7.98 0.24 -9.42
C VAL A 124 8.07 0.72 -7.99
N LEU A 125 7.30 1.76 -7.67
CA LEU A 125 7.21 2.31 -6.33
C LEU A 125 5.97 1.77 -5.62
N ILE A 126 6.15 1.15 -4.46
CA ILE A 126 5.07 0.63 -3.62
C ILE A 126 5.04 1.46 -2.33
N CYS A 127 4.00 2.28 -2.16
CA CYS A 127 3.75 3.03 -0.92
C CYS A 127 2.45 2.55 -0.30
N HIS A 128 2.29 2.70 1.02
CA HIS A 128 0.96 2.46 1.59
C HIS A 128 -0.02 3.56 1.20
N GLY A 129 0.33 4.83 1.38
CA GLY A 129 -0.55 5.97 1.07
C GLY A 129 -0.33 6.60 -0.30
N PRO A 130 -1.34 7.32 -0.82
CA PRO A 130 -1.31 7.99 -2.12
C PRO A 130 -0.43 9.24 -2.14
N PRO A 131 0.08 9.64 -3.33
CA PRO A 131 0.56 10.99 -3.57
C PRO A 131 -0.63 11.97 -3.64
N TYR A 132 -0.39 13.24 -3.31
CA TYR A 132 -1.42 14.27 -3.33
C TYR A 132 -2.01 14.49 -4.74
N GLY A 133 -3.33 14.54 -4.82
CA GLY A 133 -4.10 14.79 -6.04
C GLY A 133 -4.37 13.55 -6.89
N ILE A 134 -3.99 12.36 -6.43
CA ILE A 134 -4.12 11.14 -7.23
C ILE A 134 -4.80 10.03 -6.42
N LEU A 135 -6.08 9.79 -6.70
CA LEU A 135 -6.89 8.74 -6.05
C LEU A 135 -6.86 8.85 -4.50
N ASP A 136 -6.95 10.08 -3.99
CA ASP A 136 -6.73 10.45 -2.59
C ASP A 136 -7.84 11.32 -2.01
N ALA A 137 -9.00 11.38 -2.64
CA ALA A 137 -10.10 12.20 -2.21
C ALA A 137 -10.91 11.53 -1.08
N THR A 138 -11.32 12.32 -0.08
CA THR A 138 -12.20 11.88 0.99
C THR A 138 -13.14 13.01 1.42
N TYR A 139 -14.04 12.74 2.36
CA TYR A 139 -14.87 13.75 2.96
C TYR A 139 -14.26 14.25 4.28
N ALA A 140 -14.07 15.56 4.39
CA ALA A 140 -13.77 16.23 5.65
C ALA A 140 -14.97 16.17 6.60
N GLN A 141 -14.77 16.53 7.87
CA GLN A 141 -15.84 16.57 8.89
C GLN A 141 -17.01 17.50 8.52
N ASN A 142 -16.80 18.47 7.66
CA ASN A 142 -17.83 19.39 7.15
C ASN A 142 -18.50 18.91 5.86
N ASN A 143 -18.34 17.64 5.48
CA ASN A 143 -18.83 17.00 4.27
C ASN A 143 -18.28 17.62 2.96
N LYS A 144 -17.23 18.42 3.00
CA LYS A 144 -16.53 18.87 1.79
C LYS A 144 -15.51 17.83 1.36
N VAL A 145 -15.34 17.69 0.06
CA VAL A 145 -14.28 16.82 -0.49
C VAL A 145 -12.93 17.51 -0.24
N GLU A 146 -12.00 16.70 0.30
CA GLU A 146 -10.60 17.11 0.48
C GLU A 146 -9.66 16.04 -0.10
N LEU A 147 -8.45 16.46 -0.46
CA LEU A 147 -7.38 15.59 -0.93
C LEU A 147 -6.40 15.36 0.21
N VAL A 148 -6.20 14.10 0.59
CA VAL A 148 -5.45 13.73 1.80
C VAL A 148 -4.07 13.17 1.53
N GLY A 149 -3.72 12.92 0.28
CA GLY A 149 -2.43 12.37 -0.12
C GLY A 149 -1.24 13.22 0.31
N CYS A 150 -0.05 12.73 0.03
CA CYS A 150 1.21 13.36 0.44
C CYS A 150 1.79 14.22 -0.68
N SER A 151 1.85 15.55 -0.48
CA SER A 151 2.43 16.49 -1.46
C SER A 151 3.95 16.31 -1.63
N ALA A 152 4.65 15.94 -0.56
CA ALA A 152 6.09 15.65 -0.65
C ALA A 152 6.35 14.36 -1.46
N LEU A 153 5.48 13.35 -1.33
CA LEU A 153 5.53 12.14 -2.15
C LEU A 153 5.23 12.44 -3.63
N ALA A 154 4.22 13.26 -3.91
CA ALA A 154 3.91 13.68 -5.28
C ALA A 154 5.12 14.34 -5.96
N LYS A 155 5.83 15.24 -5.25
CA LYS A 155 7.08 15.84 -5.72
C LYS A 155 8.21 14.82 -5.95
N ARG A 156 8.31 13.80 -5.06
CA ARG A 156 9.33 12.76 -5.25
C ARG A 156 9.03 11.89 -6.47
N VAL A 157 7.77 11.52 -6.67
CA VAL A 157 7.33 10.74 -7.83
C VAL A 157 7.61 11.48 -9.14
N THR A 158 7.40 12.81 -9.19
CA THR A 158 7.76 13.62 -10.37
C THR A 158 9.27 13.61 -10.67
N LYS A 159 10.11 13.42 -9.64
CA LYS A 159 11.57 13.35 -9.82
C LYS A 159 12.04 11.94 -10.24
N VAL A 160 11.48 10.89 -9.60
CA VAL A 160 11.85 9.48 -9.85
C VAL A 160 11.25 8.98 -11.16
N GLU A 161 10.03 9.42 -11.48
CA GLU A 161 9.26 8.99 -12.65
C GLU A 161 9.15 7.46 -12.78
N PRO A 162 8.79 6.71 -11.70
CA PRO A 162 8.64 5.26 -11.81
C PRO A 162 7.60 4.93 -12.88
N GLN A 163 7.75 3.81 -13.57
CA GLN A 163 6.75 3.35 -14.55
C GLN A 163 5.38 3.11 -13.90
N LEU A 164 5.41 2.62 -12.63
CA LEU A 164 4.22 2.26 -11.88
C LEU A 164 4.37 2.66 -10.42
N MET A 165 3.31 3.27 -9.86
CA MET A 165 3.18 3.48 -8.42
C MET A 165 1.95 2.77 -7.90
N LEU A 166 2.14 1.91 -6.89
CA LEU A 166 1.12 1.11 -6.23
C LEU A 166 0.87 1.62 -4.82
N PHE A 167 -0.40 1.74 -4.43
CA PHE A 167 -0.79 2.17 -3.08
C PHE A 167 -2.21 1.70 -2.73
N GLY A 168 -2.65 2.00 -1.51
CA GLY A 168 -3.99 1.77 -0.99
C GLY A 168 -4.41 2.90 -0.05
N HIS A 169 -4.75 2.57 1.21
CA HIS A 169 -5.01 3.48 2.32
C HIS A 169 -6.29 4.33 2.18
N VAL A 170 -6.46 5.07 1.09
CA VAL A 170 -7.65 5.91 0.87
C VAL A 170 -8.69 5.11 0.10
N HIS A 171 -9.75 4.72 0.80
CA HIS A 171 -10.81 3.90 0.26
C HIS A 171 -11.74 4.70 -0.66
N SER A 172 -12.50 3.99 -1.48
CA SER A 172 -13.64 4.57 -2.16
C SER A 172 -14.78 4.81 -1.17
N THR A 173 -15.60 5.83 -1.45
CA THR A 173 -16.86 6.08 -0.73
C THR A 173 -18.03 5.92 -1.69
N LYS A 174 -19.26 6.18 -1.23
CA LYS A 174 -20.44 6.11 -2.07
C LYS A 174 -20.32 6.94 -3.37
N ASP A 175 -19.71 8.13 -3.28
CA ASP A 175 -19.68 9.11 -4.37
C ASP A 175 -18.24 9.43 -4.85
N ILE A 176 -17.20 8.89 -4.17
CA ILE A 176 -15.80 9.12 -4.52
C ILE A 176 -15.16 7.78 -4.84
N ARG A 177 -14.66 7.63 -6.07
CA ARG A 177 -13.94 6.44 -6.49
C ARG A 177 -12.43 6.67 -6.44
N ASN A 178 -11.77 6.08 -5.45
CA ASN A 178 -10.31 6.06 -5.32
C ASN A 178 -9.71 4.74 -5.86
N ALA A 179 -10.36 3.60 -5.64
CA ALA A 179 -9.86 2.32 -6.15
C ALA A 179 -9.82 2.29 -7.69
N GLY A 180 -8.74 1.78 -8.24
CA GLY A 180 -8.53 1.62 -9.67
C GLY A 180 -7.17 2.11 -10.17
N ILE A 181 -7.03 2.18 -11.48
CA ILE A 181 -5.81 2.60 -12.18
C ILE A 181 -6.04 3.97 -12.81
N ARG A 182 -5.05 4.85 -12.74
CA ARG A 182 -5.09 6.19 -13.34
C ARG A 182 -3.77 6.56 -14.00
N THR A 183 -3.86 7.18 -15.16
CA THR A 183 -2.80 7.96 -15.79
C THR A 183 -3.13 9.44 -15.67
N VAL A 184 -2.13 10.28 -15.46
CA VAL A 184 -2.27 11.74 -15.31
C VAL A 184 -1.29 12.41 -16.26
N SER A 185 -1.72 13.43 -17.00
CA SER A 185 -0.93 14.07 -18.08
C SER A 185 0.43 14.59 -17.62
N ASP A 186 0.52 15.01 -16.35
CA ASP A 186 1.73 15.61 -15.79
C ASP A 186 2.74 14.57 -15.28
N TYR A 187 2.42 13.27 -15.40
CA TYR A 187 3.26 12.16 -14.93
C TYR A 187 3.46 11.12 -16.03
N ARG A 188 4.66 10.59 -16.12
CA ARG A 188 4.93 9.36 -16.89
C ARG A 188 4.47 8.10 -16.14
N THR A 189 4.31 8.24 -14.84
CA THR A 189 3.91 7.17 -13.91
C THR A 189 2.45 6.77 -14.11
N ARG A 190 2.17 5.49 -14.16
CA ARG A 190 0.85 4.91 -14.01
C ARG A 190 0.58 4.65 -12.52
N PHE A 191 -0.57 5.09 -12.02
CA PHE A 191 -0.94 5.01 -10.61
C PHE A 191 -2.00 3.94 -10.39
N SER A 192 -1.88 3.18 -9.30
CA SER A 192 -2.84 2.16 -8.92
C SER A 192 -3.15 2.23 -7.43
N ASN A 193 -4.40 2.56 -7.10
CA ASN A 193 -4.93 2.38 -5.76
C ASN A 193 -5.69 1.06 -5.71
N ALA A 194 -5.18 0.09 -4.95
CA ALA A 194 -5.71 -1.25 -4.81
C ALA A 194 -6.58 -1.45 -3.56
N SER A 195 -7.12 -0.38 -2.97
CA SER A 195 -8.05 -0.47 -1.84
C SER A 195 -9.23 -1.37 -2.18
N CYS A 196 -9.39 -2.46 -1.42
CA CYS A 196 -10.37 -3.50 -1.70
C CYS A 196 -11.70 -3.29 -0.98
N CYS A 197 -11.79 -2.35 -0.05
CA CYS A 197 -12.98 -2.06 0.75
C CYS A 197 -13.46 -0.62 0.55
N ASP A 198 -14.75 -0.37 0.80
CA ASP A 198 -15.32 0.97 0.83
C ASP A 198 -15.38 1.52 2.26
N ASP A 199 -15.24 2.85 2.42
CA ASP A 199 -15.54 3.54 3.66
C ASP A 199 -17.03 3.43 4.01
N GLY A 200 -17.33 3.17 5.28
CA GLY A 200 -18.70 3.09 5.78
C GLY A 200 -19.32 1.69 5.73
N LYS A 201 -18.71 0.73 5.06
CA LYS A 201 -19.04 -0.70 5.17
C LYS A 201 -17.77 -1.47 5.53
N MET A 202 -17.23 -1.18 6.72
CA MET A 202 -16.05 -1.89 7.22
C MET A 202 -16.29 -3.40 7.12
N GLY A 203 -15.42 -4.07 6.39
CA GLY A 203 -15.49 -5.51 6.21
C GLY A 203 -16.18 -6.00 4.93
N VAL A 204 -16.65 -5.12 4.05
CA VAL A 204 -17.17 -5.52 2.74
C VAL A 204 -16.11 -5.32 1.69
N VAL A 205 -15.68 -6.41 1.06
CA VAL A 205 -14.81 -6.37 -0.11
C VAL A 205 -15.62 -5.93 -1.33
N THR A 206 -15.19 -4.85 -1.98
CA THR A 206 -15.83 -4.28 -3.17
C THR A 206 -14.97 -4.41 -4.42
N SER A 207 -13.71 -4.82 -4.27
CA SER A 207 -12.73 -5.01 -5.34
C SER A 207 -11.75 -6.13 -4.98
N ASN A 208 -11.21 -6.80 -5.98
CA ASN A 208 -10.14 -7.80 -5.82
C ASN A 208 -8.74 -7.23 -6.12
N GLY A 209 -8.60 -5.92 -6.06
CA GLY A 209 -7.38 -5.23 -6.45
C GLY A 209 -7.32 -4.96 -7.96
N ASN A 210 -6.13 -4.64 -8.46
CA ASN A 210 -5.90 -4.29 -9.86
C ASN A 210 -4.90 -5.25 -10.50
N VAL A 211 -5.18 -5.68 -11.73
CA VAL A 211 -4.23 -6.45 -12.56
C VAL A 211 -3.53 -5.49 -13.52
N ILE A 212 -2.21 -5.53 -13.54
CA ILE A 212 -1.38 -4.59 -14.30
C ILE A 212 -0.28 -5.37 -15.00
N GLU A 213 -0.17 -5.18 -16.30
CA GLU A 213 0.97 -5.63 -17.09
C GLU A 213 2.04 -4.54 -17.13
N ILE A 214 3.30 -4.94 -16.91
CA ILE A 214 4.48 -4.07 -16.92
C ILE A 214 5.62 -4.81 -17.63
N SER A 215 6.40 -4.09 -18.42
CA SER A 215 7.50 -4.61 -19.21
C SER A 215 8.70 -3.67 -19.15
#